data_8b310f557bce66b9057053ed4bcc9a1e
#
_entry.id   8b310f557bce66b9057053ed4bcc9a1e
#
_cell.length_a   1.000
_cell.length_b   1.000
_cell.length_c   1.000
_cell.angle_alpha   90.00
_cell.angle_beta   90.00
_cell.angle_gamma   90.00
#
_symmetry.space_group_name_H-M   'P 1'
#
loop_
_entity.id
_entity.type
_entity.pdbx_description
1 polymer ?
#
loop_
_entity_poly.entity_id
_entity_poly.type
_entity_poly.pdbx_seq_one_letter_code
_entity_poly.pdbx_strand_id
1 'polypeptide(L)'
;PQTQVPPVTPEEAAQAETETWAVHGQSTLTWMGTPGFRSPYQGPQSFNASANARETVDATLYLGLRPWQGAEIWVNPVIDQGFGLSNTFGVAGYVSGEAYKIGKVNPYFLLQRTFLRQTVDLGGDAQKLDADLNQLAGTQTANRLVVTLGKFSIVDVFDTNKYAHDPRKDFMNWSLVDTGTFDYAADAWGYTYGAAIEWYQGSWTIRGGLFDLSRVPPRSEL
;
A
#
# COMPACT_ATOMS: atom_id res chain seq x y z
N PRO A 1 8.38 -0.65 -2.35
CA PRO A 1 9.66 -0.83 -3.02
C PRO A 1 10.78 -0.68 -2.02
N GLN A 2 11.69 -1.67 -1.98
CA GLN A 2 12.88 -1.54 -1.15
C GLN A 2 13.72 -0.39 -1.70
N THR A 3 13.76 0.71 -0.99
CA THR A 3 14.65 1.84 -1.29
C THR A 3 16.10 1.34 -1.28
N GLN A 4 16.98 1.96 -2.08
CA GLN A 4 18.41 1.71 -1.96
C GLN A 4 18.85 2.18 -0.56
N VAL A 5 19.12 1.24 0.32
CA VAL A 5 19.61 1.49 1.67
C VAL A 5 21.10 1.76 1.57
N PRO A 6 21.68 2.69 2.34
CA PRO A 6 23.12 2.89 2.37
C PRO A 6 23.87 1.61 2.72
N PRO A 7 25.06 1.38 2.18
CA PRO A 7 25.89 0.25 2.55
C PRO A 7 26.31 0.36 4.03
N VAL A 8 26.40 -0.79 4.67
CA VAL A 8 26.92 -0.92 6.05
C VAL A 8 28.20 -1.74 6.04
N THR A 9 29.03 -1.57 7.06
CA THR A 9 30.25 -2.36 7.21
C THR A 9 29.89 -3.83 7.49
N PRO A 10 30.79 -4.80 7.21
CA PRO A 10 30.56 -6.19 7.54
C PRO A 10 30.29 -6.43 9.04
N GLU A 11 30.86 -5.62 9.90
CA GLU A 11 30.66 -5.69 11.36
C GLU A 11 29.25 -5.21 11.74
N GLU A 12 28.77 -4.10 11.18
CA GLU A 12 27.41 -3.61 11.37
C GLU A 12 26.36 -4.58 10.80
N ALA A 13 26.64 -5.19 9.66
CA ALA A 13 25.78 -6.22 9.08
C ALA A 13 25.68 -7.46 9.97
N ALA A 14 26.80 -7.89 10.57
CA ALA A 14 26.83 -9.03 11.49
C ALA A 14 26.12 -8.75 12.82
N GLN A 15 26.03 -7.50 13.24
CA GLN A 15 25.32 -7.06 14.45
C GLN A 15 23.87 -6.67 14.18
N ALA A 16 23.43 -6.65 12.93
CA ALA A 16 22.05 -6.31 12.59
C ALA A 16 21.08 -7.33 13.16
N GLU A 17 20.08 -6.85 13.86
CA GLU A 17 18.99 -7.68 14.34
C GLU A 17 18.28 -8.35 13.18
N THR A 18 18.00 -9.64 13.31
CA THR A 18 17.27 -10.41 12.31
C THR A 18 15.97 -10.90 12.92
N GLU A 19 14.87 -10.29 12.51
CA GLU A 19 13.53 -10.71 12.93
C GLU A 19 13.10 -11.97 12.20
N THR A 20 12.47 -12.89 12.92
CA THR A 20 11.83 -14.09 12.37
C THR A 20 10.32 -13.95 12.24
N TRP A 21 9.72 -13.05 12.99
CA TRP A 21 8.31 -12.69 12.93
C TRP A 21 8.11 -11.26 13.39
N ALA A 22 7.03 -10.64 12.99
CA ALA A 22 6.61 -9.33 13.46
C ALA A 22 5.08 -9.21 13.48
N VAL A 23 4.59 -8.36 14.37
CA VAL A 23 3.19 -7.93 14.42
C VAL A 23 3.18 -6.43 14.55
N HIS A 24 2.66 -5.75 13.54
CA HIS A 24 2.44 -4.30 13.58
C HIS A 24 0.95 -4.00 13.46
N GLY A 25 0.54 -2.85 13.97
CA GLY A 25 -0.82 -2.35 13.85
C GLY A 25 -0.84 -0.88 13.47
N GLN A 26 -1.77 -0.50 12.63
CA GLN A 26 -2.03 0.90 12.27
C GLN A 26 -3.53 1.15 12.32
N SER A 27 -3.93 2.27 12.89
CA SER A 27 -5.29 2.78 12.78
C SER A 27 -5.24 4.22 12.35
N THR A 28 -6.05 4.57 11.37
CA THR A 28 -6.11 5.91 10.79
C THR A 28 -7.53 6.43 10.84
N LEU A 29 -7.70 7.61 11.41
CA LEU A 29 -8.92 8.39 11.33
C LEU A 29 -8.67 9.56 10.41
N THR A 30 -9.38 9.61 9.30
CA THR A 30 -9.34 10.75 8.38
C THR A 30 -10.66 11.50 8.46
N TRP A 31 -10.56 12.79 8.73
CA TRP A 31 -11.70 13.68 8.74
C TRP A 31 -11.54 14.76 7.67
N MET A 32 -12.59 14.98 6.89
CA MET A 32 -12.62 16.00 5.85
C MET A 32 -13.94 16.76 5.88
N GLY A 33 -13.88 18.04 5.61
CA GLY A 33 -15.07 18.89 5.54
C GLY A 33 -15.00 19.92 4.44
N THR A 34 -16.17 20.37 4.00
CA THR A 34 -16.32 21.52 3.10
C THR A 34 -17.15 22.60 3.79
N PRO A 35 -16.77 23.87 3.69
CA PRO A 35 -17.65 24.97 4.09
C PRO A 35 -18.86 25.05 3.15
N GLY A 36 -19.89 25.80 3.53
CA GLY A 36 -20.98 26.16 2.61
C GLY A 36 -20.45 26.97 1.42
N PHE A 37 -20.95 26.68 0.24
CA PHE A 37 -20.54 27.34 -1.01
C PHE A 37 -21.73 27.54 -1.94
N ARG A 38 -21.59 28.46 -2.88
CA ARG A 38 -22.62 28.69 -3.91
C ARG A 38 -22.52 27.63 -5.00
N SER A 39 -23.55 26.80 -5.14
CA SER A 39 -23.67 25.83 -6.21
C SER A 39 -24.92 26.10 -7.05
N PRO A 40 -24.78 26.50 -8.30
CA PRO A 40 -25.94 26.66 -9.22
C PRO A 40 -26.54 25.32 -9.63
N TYR A 41 -25.83 24.22 -9.48
CA TYR A 41 -26.30 22.87 -9.79
C TYR A 41 -26.24 22.00 -8.53
N GLN A 42 -27.34 21.29 -8.25
CA GLN A 42 -27.40 20.25 -7.24
C GLN A 42 -28.17 19.07 -7.81
N GLY A 43 -27.49 17.92 -7.92
CA GLY A 43 -28.04 16.70 -8.48
C GLY A 43 -27.29 15.46 -8.02
N PRO A 44 -27.58 14.29 -8.60
CA PRO A 44 -26.86 13.06 -8.29
C PRO A 44 -25.35 13.28 -8.44
N GLN A 45 -24.58 12.76 -7.47
CA GLN A 45 -23.12 12.82 -7.42
C GLN A 45 -22.52 14.25 -7.34
N SER A 46 -23.32 15.26 -6.99
CA SER A 46 -22.80 16.60 -6.68
C SER A 46 -22.66 16.81 -5.18
N PHE A 47 -21.77 17.72 -4.77
CA PHE A 47 -21.70 18.13 -3.38
C PHE A 47 -22.92 18.98 -2.98
N ASN A 48 -23.40 18.80 -1.76
CA ASN A 48 -24.38 19.71 -1.18
C ASN A 48 -23.75 21.10 -0.99
N ALA A 49 -24.49 22.14 -1.30
CA ALA A 49 -24.03 23.52 -1.12
C ALA A 49 -23.88 23.90 0.36
N SER A 50 -24.52 23.21 1.29
CA SER A 50 -24.35 23.42 2.74
C SER A 50 -23.04 22.84 3.24
N ALA A 51 -22.54 23.39 4.36
CA ALA A 51 -21.39 22.84 5.06
C ALA A 51 -21.61 21.35 5.40
N ASN A 52 -20.60 20.54 5.18
CA ASN A 52 -20.67 19.10 5.31
C ASN A 52 -19.30 18.52 5.70
N ALA A 53 -19.32 17.56 6.60
CA ALA A 53 -18.12 16.86 7.05
C ALA A 53 -18.38 15.35 7.13
N ARG A 54 -17.35 14.57 6.88
CA ARG A 54 -17.37 13.10 6.93
C ARG A 54 -16.03 12.58 7.41
N GLU A 55 -16.05 11.35 7.92
CA GLU A 55 -14.87 10.62 8.35
C GLU A 55 -14.79 9.25 7.70
N THR A 56 -13.56 8.74 7.65
CA THR A 56 -13.24 7.34 7.41
C THR A 56 -12.32 6.84 8.51
N VAL A 57 -12.49 5.58 8.87
CA VAL A 57 -11.62 4.87 9.82
C VAL A 57 -11.14 3.61 9.15
N ASP A 58 -9.85 3.38 9.22
CA ASP A 58 -9.23 2.11 8.85
C ASP A 58 -8.37 1.59 10.00
N ALA A 59 -8.31 0.27 10.15
CA ALA A 59 -7.45 -0.42 11.10
C ALA A 59 -6.86 -1.66 10.44
N THR A 60 -5.54 -1.69 10.33
CA THR A 60 -4.78 -2.75 9.68
C THR A 60 -3.87 -3.44 10.68
N LEU A 61 -3.85 -4.78 10.66
CA LEU A 61 -2.80 -5.58 11.26
C LEU A 61 -1.84 -6.05 10.17
N TYR A 62 -0.55 -6.12 10.51
CA TYR A 62 0.51 -6.61 9.65
C TYR A 62 1.16 -7.79 10.37
N LEU A 63 0.94 -8.99 9.86
CA LEU A 63 1.47 -10.23 10.43
C LEU A 63 2.56 -10.76 9.52
N GLY A 64 3.81 -10.74 9.99
CA GLY A 64 5.00 -11.14 9.25
C GLY A 64 5.67 -12.37 9.81
N LEU A 65 6.16 -13.26 8.95
CA LEU A 65 6.92 -14.45 9.31
C LEU A 65 8.04 -14.68 8.29
N ARG A 66 9.24 -15.02 8.79
CA ARG A 66 10.39 -15.47 7.99
C ARG A 66 10.56 -16.99 8.12
N PRO A 67 9.96 -17.79 7.22
CA PRO A 67 10.01 -19.25 7.33
C PRO A 67 11.38 -19.84 6.96
N TRP A 68 12.16 -19.17 6.12
CA TRP A 68 13.54 -19.51 5.75
C TRP A 68 14.29 -18.26 5.31
N GLN A 69 15.58 -18.40 5.05
CA GLN A 69 16.45 -17.28 4.65
C GLN A 69 15.94 -16.58 3.38
N GLY A 70 15.83 -15.26 3.45
CA GLY A 70 15.38 -14.40 2.36
C GLY A 70 13.88 -14.43 2.10
N ALA A 71 13.12 -15.32 2.77
CA ALA A 71 11.68 -15.39 2.61
C ALA A 71 10.94 -14.59 3.67
N GLU A 72 9.86 -13.93 3.27
CA GLU A 72 8.90 -13.29 4.16
C GLU A 72 7.48 -13.59 3.70
N ILE A 73 6.64 -14.04 4.61
CA ILE A 73 5.20 -14.18 4.40
C ILE A 73 4.50 -13.08 5.18
N TRP A 74 3.62 -12.35 4.53
CA TRP A 74 2.84 -11.29 5.14
C TRP A 74 1.36 -11.49 4.94
N VAL A 75 0.57 -11.20 5.99
CA VAL A 75 -0.90 -11.25 5.97
C VAL A 75 -1.43 -9.98 6.62
N ASN A 76 -2.21 -9.19 5.88
CA ASN A 76 -2.73 -7.91 6.34
C ASN A 76 -4.26 -7.91 6.34
N PRO A 77 -4.91 -8.36 7.43
CA PRO A 77 -6.34 -8.13 7.64
C PRO A 77 -6.61 -6.65 7.95
N VAL A 78 -7.68 -6.12 7.39
CA VAL A 78 -8.09 -4.73 7.51
C VAL A 78 -9.56 -4.63 7.84
N ILE A 79 -9.92 -3.68 8.67
CA ILE A 79 -11.30 -3.26 8.93
C ILE A 79 -11.42 -1.81 8.50
N ASP A 80 -12.33 -1.53 7.58
CA ASP A 80 -12.58 -0.20 7.06
C ASP A 80 -14.03 0.22 7.31
N GLN A 81 -14.22 1.51 7.53
CA GLN A 81 -15.51 2.18 7.56
C GLN A 81 -15.36 3.60 7.05
N GLY A 82 -16.29 4.08 6.23
CA GLY A 82 -16.20 5.47 5.81
C GLY A 82 -17.34 5.96 4.95
N PHE A 83 -17.43 7.29 4.90
CA PHE A 83 -18.45 8.05 4.22
C PHE A 83 -17.81 9.06 3.27
N GLY A 84 -18.32 9.14 2.06
CA GLY A 84 -17.99 10.24 1.13
C GLY A 84 -18.67 11.54 1.51
N LEU A 85 -18.04 12.68 1.24
CA LEU A 85 -18.67 13.99 1.37
C LEU A 85 -19.96 14.03 0.55
N SER A 86 -21.04 14.52 1.17
CA SER A 86 -22.37 14.59 0.57
C SER A 86 -22.91 13.23 0.08
N ASN A 87 -22.40 12.10 0.60
CA ASN A 87 -22.69 10.74 0.16
C ASN A 87 -22.39 10.50 -1.33
N THR A 88 -21.46 11.22 -1.91
CA THR A 88 -21.03 11.01 -3.29
C THR A 88 -20.13 9.77 -3.39
N PHE A 89 -20.15 9.15 -4.57
CA PHE A 89 -19.24 8.06 -4.94
C PHE A 89 -18.16 8.61 -5.88
N GLY A 90 -16.94 8.19 -5.71
CA GLY A 90 -15.82 8.61 -6.53
C GLY A 90 -14.84 9.51 -5.79
N VAL A 91 -13.81 9.90 -6.49
CA VAL A 91 -12.58 10.50 -5.93
C VAL A 91 -12.84 11.73 -5.07
N ALA A 92 -13.70 12.63 -5.52
CA ALA A 92 -13.94 13.89 -4.83
C ALA A 92 -14.79 13.77 -3.56
N GLY A 93 -15.50 12.65 -3.38
CA GLY A 93 -16.38 12.44 -2.23
C GLY A 93 -15.72 11.76 -1.04
N TYR A 94 -14.56 11.20 -1.21
CA TYR A 94 -13.93 10.32 -0.23
C TYR A 94 -12.76 10.96 0.50
N VAL A 95 -12.62 10.56 1.76
CA VAL A 95 -11.64 11.11 2.68
C VAL A 95 -10.42 10.22 2.87
N SER A 96 -10.49 8.95 2.49
CA SER A 96 -9.37 8.00 2.57
C SER A 96 -9.25 7.17 1.30
N GLY A 97 -8.03 6.91 0.87
CA GLY A 97 -7.75 6.06 -0.28
C GLY A 97 -8.06 4.59 -0.08
N GLU A 98 -8.08 4.09 1.15
CA GLU A 98 -8.35 2.69 1.44
C GLU A 98 -9.84 2.37 1.59
N ALA A 99 -10.56 3.17 2.36
CA ALA A 99 -11.98 2.95 2.65
C ALA A 99 -12.93 3.46 1.56
N TYR A 100 -12.44 4.21 0.59
CA TYR A 100 -13.27 5.09 -0.23
C TYR A 100 -14.13 4.40 -1.29
N LYS A 101 -13.63 3.38 -1.99
CA LYS A 101 -14.34 2.83 -3.18
C LYS A 101 -15.63 2.09 -2.84
N ILE A 102 -15.81 1.73 -1.59
CA ILE A 102 -16.93 0.91 -1.16
C ILE A 102 -17.95 1.70 -0.33
N GLY A 103 -17.54 2.80 0.32
CA GLY A 103 -18.39 3.76 1.01
C GLY A 103 -19.46 3.12 1.89
N LYS A 104 -19.09 2.21 2.79
CA LYS A 104 -20.05 1.50 3.63
C LYS A 104 -20.23 2.21 4.97
N VAL A 105 -21.49 2.34 5.38
CA VAL A 105 -21.89 2.86 6.71
C VAL A 105 -21.39 1.92 7.81
N ASN A 106 -21.48 0.61 7.60
CA ASN A 106 -21.05 -0.38 8.59
C ASN A 106 -19.59 -0.78 8.33
N PRO A 107 -18.82 -1.05 9.38
CA PRO A 107 -17.49 -1.62 9.25
C PRO A 107 -17.50 -2.88 8.39
N TYR A 108 -16.50 -3.04 7.56
CA TYR A 108 -16.33 -4.22 6.71
C TYR A 108 -14.89 -4.71 6.78
N PHE A 109 -14.73 -6.01 6.61
CA PHE A 109 -13.45 -6.69 6.67
C PHE A 109 -12.94 -6.96 5.25
N LEU A 110 -11.62 -6.73 5.07
CA LEU A 110 -10.88 -7.08 3.87
C LEU A 110 -9.58 -7.79 4.23
N LEU A 111 -9.14 -8.70 3.38
CA LEU A 111 -7.79 -9.23 3.39
C LEU A 111 -7.02 -8.60 2.22
N GLN A 112 -6.36 -7.47 2.49
CA GLN A 112 -5.76 -6.67 1.43
C GLN A 112 -4.45 -7.25 0.92
N ARG A 113 -3.60 -7.74 1.83
CA ARG A 113 -2.34 -8.37 1.45
C ARG A 113 -2.24 -9.77 2.01
N THR A 114 -1.82 -10.70 1.17
CA THR A 114 -1.40 -12.05 1.55
C THR A 114 -0.37 -12.49 0.52
N PHE A 115 0.90 -12.34 0.83
CA PHE A 115 1.97 -12.59 -0.14
C PHE A 115 3.18 -13.26 0.48
N LEU A 116 3.93 -13.93 -0.37
CA LEU A 116 5.29 -14.40 -0.13
C LEU A 116 6.25 -13.47 -0.89
N ARG A 117 7.28 -12.98 -0.21
CA ARG A 117 8.40 -12.28 -0.82
C ARG A 117 9.67 -13.08 -0.58
N GLN A 118 10.40 -13.42 -1.65
CA GLN A 118 11.71 -14.07 -1.58
C GLN A 118 12.77 -13.12 -2.09
N THR A 119 13.75 -12.82 -1.26
CA THR A 119 14.98 -12.14 -1.63
C THR A 119 16.08 -13.16 -1.83
N VAL A 120 16.79 -13.06 -2.96
CA VAL A 120 17.96 -13.85 -3.29
C VAL A 120 19.14 -12.90 -3.42
N ASP A 121 20.09 -13.01 -2.53
CA ASP A 121 21.31 -12.20 -2.53
C ASP A 121 22.22 -12.60 -3.69
N LEU A 122 22.69 -11.61 -4.45
CA LEU A 122 23.60 -11.75 -5.61
C LEU A 122 24.96 -11.11 -5.36
N GLY A 123 25.22 -10.69 -4.11
CA GLY A 123 26.51 -10.08 -3.70
C GLY A 123 26.52 -8.55 -3.79
N GLY A 124 27.70 -7.98 -3.64
CA GLY A 124 27.89 -6.53 -3.46
C GLY A 124 27.86 -6.14 -1.99
N ASP A 125 27.73 -4.84 -1.72
CA ASP A 125 27.78 -4.29 -0.38
C ASP A 125 26.59 -4.79 0.46
N ALA A 126 26.84 -5.05 1.74
CA ALA A 126 25.79 -5.39 2.69
C ALA A 126 24.95 -4.13 2.99
N GLN A 127 23.65 -4.35 3.12
CA GLN A 127 22.67 -3.33 3.48
C GLN A 127 21.85 -3.81 4.67
N LYS A 128 21.70 -2.97 5.69
CA LYS A 128 20.83 -3.22 6.81
C LYS A 128 19.39 -2.89 6.43
N LEU A 129 18.46 -3.78 6.75
CA LEU A 129 17.03 -3.54 6.67
C LEU A 129 16.50 -3.26 8.06
N ASP A 130 15.88 -2.11 8.25
CA ASP A 130 15.12 -1.80 9.45
C ASP A 130 13.70 -2.40 9.32
N ALA A 131 13.09 -2.72 10.46
CA ALA A 131 11.70 -3.18 10.50
C ALA A 131 10.75 -2.10 9.97
N ASP A 132 9.74 -2.51 9.21
CA ASP A 132 8.67 -1.64 8.73
C ASP A 132 7.36 -2.45 8.59
N LEU A 133 6.25 -1.82 8.26
CA LEU A 133 4.91 -2.42 8.26
C LEU A 133 4.81 -3.75 7.50
N ASN A 134 5.49 -3.91 6.38
CA ASN A 134 5.56 -5.15 5.59
C ASN A 134 7.02 -5.56 5.31
N GLN A 135 7.90 -5.39 6.30
CA GLN A 135 9.32 -5.69 6.19
C GLN A 135 9.85 -6.13 7.56
N LEU A 136 10.48 -7.30 7.61
CA LEU A 136 11.21 -7.76 8.78
C LEU A 136 12.62 -7.15 8.79
N ALA A 137 13.10 -6.79 9.97
CA ALA A 137 14.48 -6.38 10.13
C ALA A 137 15.45 -7.50 9.72
N GLY A 138 16.60 -7.10 9.18
CA GLY A 138 17.63 -8.04 8.76
C GLY A 138 18.71 -7.41 7.89
N THR A 139 19.28 -8.22 7.02
CA THR A 139 20.29 -7.80 6.04
C THR A 139 19.98 -8.33 4.65
N GLN A 140 20.48 -7.62 3.65
CA GLN A 140 20.44 -8.02 2.24
C GLN A 140 21.71 -7.54 1.53
N THR A 141 21.95 -7.95 0.31
CA THR A 141 23.03 -7.43 -0.53
C THR A 141 22.53 -6.37 -1.52
N ALA A 142 23.41 -5.48 -1.92
CA ALA A 142 23.10 -4.42 -2.90
C ALA A 142 22.60 -5.00 -4.23
N ASN A 143 23.27 -6.06 -4.71
CA ASN A 143 22.80 -6.83 -5.87
C ASN A 143 21.90 -7.96 -5.36
N ARG A 144 20.68 -8.03 -5.85
CA ARG A 144 19.70 -9.02 -5.42
C ARG A 144 18.57 -9.19 -6.40
N LEU A 145 17.91 -10.32 -6.30
CA LEU A 145 16.65 -10.59 -6.97
C LEU A 145 15.55 -10.69 -5.91
N VAL A 146 14.45 -10.00 -6.11
CA VAL A 146 13.28 -10.07 -5.23
C VAL A 146 12.10 -10.58 -6.04
N VAL A 147 11.43 -11.63 -5.54
CA VAL A 147 10.22 -12.17 -6.14
C VAL A 147 9.09 -12.06 -5.13
N THR A 148 7.97 -11.45 -5.53
CA THR A 148 6.77 -11.33 -4.73
C THR A 148 5.62 -12.06 -5.40
N LEU A 149 4.93 -12.94 -4.66
CA LEU A 149 3.84 -13.77 -5.15
C LEU A 149 2.65 -13.71 -4.20
N GLY A 150 1.45 -13.54 -4.71
CA GLY A 150 0.23 -13.54 -3.90
C GLY A 150 -0.66 -12.33 -4.15
N LYS A 151 -1.44 -11.94 -3.14
CA LYS A 151 -2.26 -10.74 -3.18
C LYS A 151 -1.49 -9.57 -2.56
N PHE A 152 -1.26 -8.51 -3.31
CA PHE A 152 -0.61 -7.28 -2.86
C PHE A 152 -1.00 -6.11 -3.77
N SER A 153 -0.62 -4.89 -3.41
CA SER A 153 -0.88 -3.75 -4.28
C SER A 153 0.19 -3.64 -5.36
N ILE A 154 -0.23 -3.36 -6.59
CA ILE A 154 0.69 -3.09 -7.71
C ILE A 154 1.65 -1.95 -7.37
N VAL A 155 1.15 -0.93 -6.68
CA VAL A 155 1.95 0.24 -6.28
C VAL A 155 2.97 -0.08 -5.19
N ASP A 156 2.80 -1.18 -4.43
CA ASP A 156 3.83 -1.63 -3.48
C ASP A 156 5.19 -1.90 -4.16
N VAL A 157 5.19 -2.20 -5.46
CA VAL A 157 6.39 -2.51 -6.24
C VAL A 157 6.72 -1.41 -7.26
N PHE A 158 5.71 -0.87 -7.94
CA PHE A 158 5.90 -0.02 -9.13
C PHE A 158 5.81 1.47 -8.86
N ASP A 159 5.42 1.89 -7.65
CA ASP A 159 5.49 3.29 -7.23
C ASP A 159 6.49 3.49 -6.08
N THR A 160 7.39 4.45 -6.26
CA THR A 160 8.41 4.82 -5.29
C THR A 160 8.25 6.26 -4.80
N ASN A 161 7.09 6.88 -5.02
CA ASN A 161 6.81 8.24 -4.56
C ASN A 161 6.83 8.29 -3.03
N LYS A 162 7.62 9.22 -2.48
CA LYS A 162 7.77 9.38 -1.03
C LYS A 162 6.73 10.29 -0.39
N TYR A 163 6.00 11.08 -1.17
CA TYR A 163 5.16 12.15 -0.70
C TYR A 163 3.68 11.93 -0.97
N ALA A 164 3.33 11.01 -1.86
CA ALA A 164 1.97 10.73 -2.27
C ALA A 164 1.79 9.25 -2.62
N HIS A 165 2.28 8.36 -1.77
CA HIS A 165 2.19 6.91 -1.95
C HIS A 165 1.19 6.27 -0.98
N ASP A 166 1.26 6.59 0.30
CA ASP A 166 0.37 6.02 1.32
C ASP A 166 -0.70 7.05 1.72
N PRO A 167 -1.96 6.86 1.32
CA PRO A 167 -3.04 7.81 1.61
C PRO A 167 -3.35 7.95 3.11
N ARG A 168 -2.77 7.14 3.98
CA ARG A 168 -2.92 7.24 5.44
C ARG A 168 -1.96 8.21 6.10
N LYS A 169 -0.88 8.58 5.43
CA LYS A 169 0.18 9.45 6.00
C LYS A 169 0.71 10.52 5.05
N ASP A 170 0.51 10.34 3.74
CA ASP A 170 1.03 11.22 2.71
C ASP A 170 -0.06 12.12 2.14
N PHE A 171 0.16 12.73 0.97
CA PHE A 171 -0.89 13.47 0.27
C PHE A 171 -2.02 12.55 -0.16
N MET A 172 -3.24 12.85 0.25
CA MET A 172 -4.44 12.05 -0.03
C MET A 172 -5.15 12.42 -1.34
N ASN A 173 -4.67 13.42 -2.06
CA ASN A 173 -5.31 13.85 -3.29
C ASN A 173 -5.11 12.80 -4.39
N TRP A 174 -6.21 12.26 -4.90
CA TRP A 174 -6.21 11.22 -5.92
C TRP A 174 -5.55 11.60 -7.25
N SER A 175 -5.41 12.89 -7.53
CA SER A 175 -4.66 13.35 -8.70
C SER A 175 -3.15 13.31 -8.49
N LEU A 176 -2.69 13.06 -7.27
CA LEU A 176 -1.27 13.04 -6.89
C LEU A 176 -0.83 11.70 -6.34
N VAL A 177 -1.72 10.96 -5.63
CA VAL A 177 -1.37 9.67 -5.03
C VAL A 177 -1.04 8.66 -6.11
N ASP A 178 0.05 7.93 -5.94
CA ASP A 178 0.52 6.85 -6.81
C ASP A 178 0.53 7.27 -8.29
N THR A 179 1.20 8.38 -8.61
CA THR A 179 1.29 8.97 -9.94
C THR A 179 -0.02 9.52 -10.55
N GLY A 180 -1.13 9.46 -9.87
CA GLY A 180 -2.40 10.14 -10.23
C GLY A 180 -3.09 9.76 -11.53
N THR A 181 -2.36 9.29 -12.52
CA THR A 181 -2.85 8.91 -13.85
C THR A 181 -2.91 7.42 -14.08
N PHE A 182 -2.47 6.63 -13.10
CA PHE A 182 -2.47 5.19 -13.18
C PHE A 182 -3.85 4.62 -12.84
N ASP A 183 -4.42 3.84 -13.73
CA ASP A 183 -5.66 3.11 -13.48
C ASP A 183 -5.34 1.72 -12.93
N TYR A 184 -5.83 1.44 -11.72
CA TYR A 184 -5.51 0.19 -11.03
C TYR A 184 -6.26 -0.99 -11.62
N ALA A 185 -5.56 -2.10 -11.76
CA ALA A 185 -6.09 -3.34 -12.29
C ALA A 185 -7.14 -4.01 -11.39
N ALA A 186 -7.40 -3.49 -10.18
CA ALA A 186 -8.14 -4.23 -9.18
C ALA A 186 -8.92 -3.34 -8.21
N ASP A 187 -9.12 -3.87 -7.03
CA ASP A 187 -9.68 -3.33 -5.82
C ASP A 187 -9.08 -1.95 -5.44
N ALA A 188 -9.65 -1.29 -4.46
CA ALA A 188 -9.12 -0.03 -3.93
C ALA A 188 -7.60 -0.13 -3.74
N TRP A 189 -6.89 0.90 -4.14
CA TRP A 189 -5.45 0.99 -4.08
C TRP A 189 -4.69 -0.15 -4.78
N GLY A 190 -5.27 -0.73 -5.83
CA GLY A 190 -4.61 -1.69 -6.71
C GLY A 190 -4.36 -3.07 -6.13
N TYR A 191 -5.10 -3.49 -5.11
CA TYR A 191 -4.94 -4.84 -4.54
C TYR A 191 -5.45 -5.92 -5.50
N THR A 192 -4.53 -6.78 -5.92
CA THR A 192 -4.85 -7.91 -6.80
C THR A 192 -3.91 -9.09 -6.56
N TYR A 193 -4.23 -10.24 -7.15
CA TYR A 193 -3.33 -11.37 -7.19
C TYR A 193 -2.32 -11.21 -8.32
N GLY A 194 -1.07 -11.56 -8.05
CA GLY A 194 -0.03 -11.44 -9.05
C GLY A 194 1.32 -11.96 -8.63
N ALA A 195 2.26 -11.75 -9.54
CA ALA A 195 3.66 -12.02 -9.37
C ALA A 195 4.47 -10.80 -9.81
N ALA A 196 5.44 -10.39 -9.03
CA ALA A 196 6.38 -9.34 -9.39
C ALA A 196 7.81 -9.82 -9.19
N ILE A 197 8.70 -9.31 -10.02
CA ILE A 197 10.13 -9.54 -9.95
C ILE A 197 10.86 -8.20 -9.98
N GLU A 198 11.84 -8.04 -9.10
CA GLU A 198 12.71 -6.87 -9.05
C GLU A 198 14.15 -7.36 -9.09
N TRP A 199 14.95 -6.87 -10.03
CA TRP A 199 16.37 -7.14 -10.13
C TRP A 199 17.17 -5.88 -9.88
N TYR A 200 17.91 -5.87 -8.78
CA TYR A 200 18.80 -4.79 -8.37
C TYR A 200 20.25 -5.16 -8.75
N GLN A 201 20.91 -4.30 -9.51
CA GLN A 201 22.29 -4.52 -9.94
C GLN A 201 23.05 -3.19 -10.04
N GLY A 202 24.00 -2.97 -9.14
CA GLY A 202 24.74 -1.72 -9.10
C GLY A 202 23.82 -0.50 -8.94
N SER A 203 23.84 0.38 -9.92
CA SER A 203 23.05 1.63 -9.91
C SER A 203 21.68 1.53 -10.59
N TRP A 204 21.28 0.37 -11.10
CA TRP A 204 20.02 0.21 -11.82
C TRP A 204 19.13 -0.89 -11.22
N THR A 205 17.85 -0.76 -11.48
CA THR A 205 16.82 -1.74 -11.08
C THR A 205 15.88 -1.96 -12.25
N ILE A 206 15.62 -3.23 -12.55
CA ILE A 206 14.53 -3.64 -13.49
C ILE A 206 13.42 -4.29 -12.69
N ARG A 207 12.18 -3.90 -12.99
CA ARG A 207 10.98 -4.49 -12.39
C ARG A 207 10.02 -4.96 -13.48
N GLY A 208 9.38 -6.09 -13.23
CA GLY A 208 8.33 -6.63 -14.09
C GLY A 208 7.29 -7.35 -13.25
N GLY A 209 6.06 -7.46 -13.75
CA GLY A 209 5.00 -8.15 -13.02
C GLY A 209 3.86 -8.59 -13.92
N LEU A 210 3.12 -9.60 -13.45
CA LEU A 210 1.88 -10.09 -14.03
C LEU A 210 0.82 -10.05 -12.94
N PHE A 211 -0.35 -9.47 -13.26
CA PHE A 211 -1.41 -9.23 -12.29
C PHE A 211 -2.75 -9.60 -12.88
N ASP A 212 -3.62 -10.16 -12.04
CA ASP A 212 -5.00 -10.40 -12.42
C ASP A 212 -5.76 -9.08 -12.56
N LEU A 213 -6.57 -8.99 -13.59
CA LEU A 213 -7.45 -7.87 -13.84
C LEU A 213 -8.86 -8.22 -13.36
N SER A 214 -9.38 -7.47 -12.38
CA SER A 214 -10.74 -7.67 -11.90
C SER A 214 -11.79 -7.42 -12.98
N ARG A 215 -12.78 -8.31 -13.09
CA ARG A 215 -13.91 -8.16 -14.01
C ARG A 215 -14.81 -6.98 -13.65
N VAL A 216 -14.89 -6.65 -12.40
CA VAL A 216 -15.73 -5.57 -11.87
C VAL A 216 -14.89 -4.72 -10.92
N PRO A 217 -14.30 -3.63 -11.41
CA PRO A 217 -13.70 -2.66 -10.49
C PRO A 217 -14.81 -2.04 -9.61
N PRO A 218 -14.62 -1.88 -8.32
CA PRO A 218 -13.45 -2.11 -7.49
C PRO A 218 -13.51 -3.39 -6.64
N ARG A 219 -13.87 -4.52 -7.20
CA ARG A 219 -13.99 -5.79 -6.47
C ARG A 219 -12.87 -6.74 -6.90
N SER A 220 -12.40 -7.53 -5.94
CA SER A 220 -11.45 -8.64 -6.21
C SER A 220 -12.16 -9.88 -6.78
N GLU A 221 -13.18 -9.70 -7.60
CA GLU A 221 -13.88 -10.80 -8.29
C GLU A 221 -13.09 -11.16 -9.55
N LEU A 222 -12.49 -12.34 -9.55
CA LEU A 222 -11.72 -12.94 -10.65
C LEU A 222 -12.65 -13.54 -11.71
#